data_11b8a47339bf46efd8ce7ebae8da9513
#
_entry.id   11b8a47339bf46efd8ce7ebae8da9513
#
_cell.length_a   1.000
_cell.length_b   1.000
_cell.length_c   1.000
_cell.angle_alpha   90.00
_cell.angle_beta   90.00
_cell.angle_gamma   90.00
#
_symmetry.space_group_name_H-M   'P 1'
#
loop_
_entity.id
_entity.type
_entity.pdbx_description
1 polymer ?
#
loop_
_entity_poly.entity_id
_entity_poly.type
_entity_poly.pdbx_seq_one_letter_code
_entity_poly.pdbx_strand_id
1 'polypeptide(L)'
;MSDQAAAPRTAPPAADADSWRRIRRMVNEHRQALVVAAAQLYDGMPRVAGTDLLCWPEWQPAGPVDLADVTLGWSSRAPVPGADAAGPAAAHVLPASPAGGRFTSYTAAVAALDRPALFENRICYRLLSATLTGPARLTFTRSRYFDAVNLGHAVAHELAAAWAGSGGGPVSLAGLPLRAQLGDPCELRRRCAVTAVTTLTLRRAPGGRASFLLHWRDPARVHHAGGQYQVMPAGIFQPVTAAPAARRRDLSLWQCMTREFSEELLGGPEEYPTRGGMLDYGQWPFYRELTAARQAGTLRVSCVGLGVDPLTLATDILTVAVFDAAVFDRLFRGLVTRNAEGRVVTENGSAAIPFTAEAVHRFAGGREPTQTAGAALLRLAWQHRGPLLG
;
A
#
# COMPACT_ATOMS: atom_id res chain seq x y z
N MET A 1 45.19 -4.13 -36.16
CA MET A 1 44.41 -3.81 -34.99
C MET A 1 42.95 -4.07 -35.37
N SER A 2 42.46 -5.23 -35.01
CA SER A 2 41.12 -5.68 -35.39
C SER A 2 40.11 -5.24 -34.34
N ASP A 3 39.24 -4.38 -34.78
CA ASP A 3 38.09 -3.93 -34.02
C ASP A 3 37.04 -5.08 -33.96
N GLN A 4 37.01 -5.82 -32.85
CA GLN A 4 35.97 -6.80 -32.59
C GLN A 4 34.72 -6.07 -32.13
N ALA A 5 33.81 -5.77 -33.05
CA ALA A 5 32.46 -5.33 -32.75
C ALA A 5 31.78 -6.37 -31.84
N ALA A 6 31.45 -6.00 -30.61
CA ALA A 6 30.71 -6.80 -29.67
C ALA A 6 29.35 -7.17 -30.30
N ALA A 7 29.08 -8.47 -30.44
CA ALA A 7 27.80 -8.97 -30.92
C ALA A 7 26.63 -8.43 -30.06
N PRO A 8 25.50 -8.05 -30.67
CA PRO A 8 24.35 -7.58 -29.94
C PRO A 8 23.86 -8.69 -29.01
N ARG A 9 23.78 -8.41 -27.70
CA ARG A 9 23.21 -9.32 -26.70
C ARG A 9 21.77 -9.60 -27.11
N THR A 10 21.49 -10.79 -27.57
CA THR A 10 20.14 -11.26 -27.88
C THR A 10 19.27 -11.10 -26.63
N ALA A 11 18.11 -10.46 -26.76
CA ALA A 11 17.12 -10.38 -25.70
C ALA A 11 16.77 -11.82 -25.22
N PRO A 12 16.64 -12.04 -23.89
CA PRO A 12 16.30 -13.35 -23.37
C PRO A 12 14.98 -13.87 -23.99
N PRO A 13 14.83 -15.20 -24.16
CA PRO A 13 13.63 -15.78 -24.75
C PRO A 13 12.39 -15.37 -23.96
N ALA A 14 11.26 -15.19 -24.66
CA ALA A 14 9.98 -14.88 -24.06
C ALA A 14 9.59 -16.00 -23.07
N ALA A 15 9.27 -15.64 -21.82
CA ALA A 15 8.68 -16.58 -20.88
C ALA A 15 7.33 -17.08 -21.47
N ASP A 16 7.08 -18.38 -21.43
CA ASP A 16 5.77 -18.91 -21.79
C ASP A 16 4.70 -18.50 -20.76
N ALA A 17 3.45 -18.49 -21.16
CA ALA A 17 2.34 -18.03 -20.33
C ALA A 17 2.18 -18.84 -19.02
N ASP A 18 2.46 -20.14 -19.05
CA ASP A 18 2.30 -20.99 -17.87
C ASP A 18 3.46 -20.80 -16.89
N SER A 19 4.68 -20.59 -17.40
CA SER A 19 5.82 -20.19 -16.59
C SER A 19 5.58 -18.84 -15.91
N TRP A 20 5.06 -17.87 -16.68
CA TRP A 20 4.70 -16.56 -16.16
C TRP A 20 3.63 -16.63 -15.05
N ARG A 21 2.55 -17.41 -15.26
CA ARG A 21 1.51 -17.62 -14.24
C ARG A 21 2.08 -18.30 -13.00
N ARG A 22 3.00 -19.25 -13.14
CA ARG A 22 3.67 -19.93 -12.03
C ARG A 22 4.46 -18.95 -11.18
N ILE A 23 5.29 -18.09 -11.78
CA ILE A 23 6.05 -17.06 -11.05
C ILE A 23 5.09 -16.07 -10.38
N ARG A 24 4.03 -15.67 -11.05
CA ARG A 24 3.03 -14.77 -10.47
C ARG A 24 2.33 -15.38 -9.23
N ARG A 25 1.98 -16.64 -9.25
CA ARG A 25 1.47 -17.35 -8.05
C ARG A 25 2.49 -17.39 -6.94
N MET A 26 3.75 -17.68 -7.25
CA MET A 26 4.85 -17.70 -6.29
C MET A 26 5.03 -16.37 -5.55
N VAL A 27 4.81 -15.22 -6.20
CA VAL A 27 4.83 -13.90 -5.54
C VAL A 27 3.84 -13.84 -4.37
N ASN A 28 2.69 -14.47 -4.49
CA ASN A 28 1.70 -14.51 -3.40
C ASN A 28 2.02 -15.59 -2.36
N GLU A 29 2.35 -16.79 -2.81
CA GLU A 29 2.60 -17.96 -1.95
C GLU A 29 3.86 -17.78 -1.06
N HIS A 30 4.90 -17.12 -1.59
CA HIS A 30 6.15 -16.88 -0.88
C HIS A 30 6.38 -15.40 -0.53
N ARG A 31 5.28 -14.61 -0.44
CA ARG A 31 5.36 -13.16 -0.30
C ARG A 31 6.28 -12.71 0.83
N GLN A 32 6.17 -13.32 2.01
CA GLN A 32 6.98 -12.91 3.17
C GLN A 32 8.48 -13.13 2.93
N ALA A 33 8.86 -14.28 2.39
CA ALA A 33 10.25 -14.57 2.04
C ALA A 33 10.77 -13.62 0.96
N LEU A 34 9.94 -13.32 -0.04
CA LEU A 34 10.28 -12.39 -1.12
C LEU A 34 10.38 -10.93 -0.63
N VAL A 35 9.58 -10.51 0.36
CA VAL A 35 9.72 -9.20 1.01
C VAL A 35 11.06 -9.09 1.71
N VAL A 36 11.47 -10.10 2.47
CA VAL A 36 12.78 -10.15 3.14
C VAL A 36 13.91 -10.10 2.10
N ALA A 37 13.83 -10.93 1.05
CA ALA A 37 14.81 -10.94 -0.03
C ALA A 37 14.88 -9.59 -0.76
N ALA A 38 13.73 -8.95 -1.01
CA ALA A 38 13.67 -7.61 -1.60
C ALA A 38 14.29 -6.55 -0.68
N ALA A 39 14.04 -6.61 0.61
CA ALA A 39 14.60 -5.68 1.59
C ALA A 39 16.13 -5.80 1.69
N GLN A 40 16.67 -7.00 1.57
CA GLN A 40 18.13 -7.26 1.57
C GLN A 40 18.83 -6.62 0.37
N LEU A 41 18.15 -6.45 -0.79
CA LEU A 41 18.71 -5.74 -1.94
C LEU A 41 19.00 -4.26 -1.65
N TYR A 42 18.39 -3.70 -0.61
CA TYR A 42 18.50 -2.31 -0.18
C TYR A 42 18.99 -2.20 1.27
N ASP A 43 19.98 -3.01 1.64
CA ASP A 43 20.42 -3.19 3.02
C ASP A 43 20.91 -1.90 3.69
N GLY A 44 21.46 -0.96 2.92
CA GLY A 44 21.88 0.35 3.41
C GLY A 44 20.77 1.39 3.60
N MET A 45 19.51 1.08 3.24
CA MET A 45 18.41 2.03 3.34
C MET A 45 17.74 2.04 4.71
N PRO A 46 17.33 3.21 5.21
CA PRO A 46 16.51 3.32 6.42
C PRO A 46 15.20 2.52 6.33
N ARG A 47 14.74 2.02 7.47
CA ARG A 47 13.55 1.19 7.58
C ARG A 47 12.61 1.73 8.65
N VAL A 48 11.31 1.65 8.39
CA VAL A 48 10.29 2.11 9.34
C VAL A 48 10.27 1.18 10.56
N ALA A 49 10.56 1.72 11.73
CA ALA A 49 10.49 1.02 13.02
C ALA A 49 11.18 -0.37 13.03
N GLY A 50 12.27 -0.55 12.25
CA GLY A 50 13.00 -1.80 12.15
C GLY A 50 12.22 -2.95 11.48
N THR A 51 11.23 -2.64 10.64
CA THR A 51 10.54 -3.60 9.76
C THR A 51 11.21 -3.64 8.39
N ASP A 52 10.67 -4.42 7.45
CA ASP A 52 11.17 -4.43 6.07
C ASP A 52 10.65 -3.27 5.21
N LEU A 53 9.78 -2.42 5.75
CA LEU A 53 9.26 -1.25 5.04
C LEU A 53 10.36 -0.19 4.90
N LEU A 54 10.73 0.16 3.67
CA LEU A 54 11.77 1.14 3.38
C LEU A 54 11.24 2.58 3.54
N CYS A 55 12.12 3.51 3.92
CA CYS A 55 11.76 4.92 4.01
C CYS A 55 12.98 5.82 3.80
N TRP A 56 12.72 7.11 3.60
CA TRP A 56 13.71 8.15 3.81
C TRP A 56 13.59 8.72 5.23
N PRO A 57 14.69 9.25 5.83
CA PRO A 57 14.66 9.81 7.19
C PRO A 57 13.62 10.90 7.39
N GLU A 58 13.42 11.78 6.39
CA GLU A 58 12.45 12.86 6.44
C GLU A 58 10.98 12.41 6.39
N TRP A 59 10.73 11.13 6.17
CA TRP A 59 9.39 10.52 6.22
C TRP A 59 9.03 9.96 7.60
N GLN A 60 9.97 10.01 8.54
CA GLN A 60 9.81 9.49 9.89
C GLN A 60 9.76 10.67 10.88
N PRO A 61 8.57 11.15 11.26
CA PRO A 61 8.45 12.20 12.27
C PRO A 61 8.90 11.68 13.64
N ALA A 62 9.42 12.55 14.48
CA ALA A 62 9.85 12.20 15.85
C ALA A 62 8.68 11.73 16.74
N GLY A 63 7.45 12.04 16.36
CA GLY A 63 6.22 11.65 17.04
C GLY A 63 5.01 11.72 16.12
N PRO A 64 3.82 11.31 16.58
CA PRO A 64 2.60 11.41 15.79
C PRO A 64 2.30 12.86 15.39
N VAL A 65 2.08 13.09 14.09
CA VAL A 65 1.68 14.41 13.56
C VAL A 65 0.17 14.39 13.39
N ASP A 66 -0.56 15.37 13.97
CA ASP A 66 -2.01 15.45 13.75
C ASP A 66 -2.31 15.53 12.26
N LEU A 67 -3.30 14.80 11.80
CA LEU A 67 -3.67 14.79 10.38
C LEU A 67 -4.06 16.19 9.87
N ALA A 68 -4.51 17.10 10.73
CA ALA A 68 -4.81 18.49 10.39
C ALA A 68 -3.56 19.30 10.05
N ASP A 69 -2.41 18.94 10.62
CA ASP A 69 -1.13 19.61 10.40
C ASP A 69 -0.40 19.10 9.14
N VAL A 70 -0.91 18.05 8.49
CA VAL A 70 -0.36 17.53 7.24
C VAL A 70 -0.90 18.31 6.05
N THR A 71 -0.06 19.16 5.48
CA THR A 71 -0.41 19.97 4.30
C THR A 71 -0.33 19.13 3.01
N LEU A 72 -1.40 19.12 2.23
CA LEU A 72 -1.42 18.49 0.90
C LEU A 72 -1.21 19.53 -0.19
N GLY A 73 -0.18 19.34 -1.00
CA GLY A 73 0.12 20.16 -2.18
C GLY A 73 -0.30 19.46 -3.47
N TRP A 74 -0.65 20.25 -4.49
CA TRP A 74 -0.93 19.76 -5.83
C TRP A 74 0.07 20.33 -6.84
N SER A 75 0.60 19.46 -7.73
CA SER A 75 1.38 19.86 -8.90
C SER A 75 0.67 19.45 -10.18
N SER A 76 0.42 20.41 -11.07
CA SER A 76 -0.09 20.15 -12.41
C SER A 76 1.00 19.65 -13.38
N ARG A 77 2.27 19.85 -13.02
CA ARG A 77 3.44 19.39 -13.78
C ARG A 77 4.06 18.21 -13.05
N ALA A 78 3.86 17.00 -13.59
CA ALA A 78 4.53 15.82 -13.08
C ALA A 78 5.74 15.48 -13.96
N PRO A 79 6.90 15.14 -13.38
CA PRO A 79 7.97 14.55 -14.15
C PRO A 79 7.52 13.22 -14.75
N VAL A 80 7.96 12.93 -15.96
CA VAL A 80 7.81 11.58 -16.52
C VAL A 80 8.64 10.62 -15.65
N PRO A 81 8.09 9.48 -15.22
CA PRO A 81 8.84 8.51 -14.45
C PRO A 81 10.06 8.02 -15.23
N GLY A 82 11.20 7.97 -14.58
CA GLY A 82 12.44 7.44 -15.18
C GLY A 82 12.45 5.91 -15.25
N ALA A 83 11.60 5.25 -14.46
CA ALA A 83 11.40 3.80 -14.47
C ALA A 83 9.92 3.50 -14.68
N ASP A 84 9.62 2.81 -15.74
CA ASP A 84 8.32 2.22 -16.02
C ASP A 84 8.50 0.77 -16.48
N ALA A 85 7.45 0.00 -16.43
CA ALA A 85 7.48 -1.40 -16.88
C ALA A 85 7.05 -1.55 -18.35
N ALA A 86 7.17 -0.51 -19.15
CA ALA A 86 6.79 -0.51 -20.57
C ALA A 86 8.00 -0.51 -21.52
N GLY A 87 9.21 -0.36 -20.99
CA GLY A 87 10.43 -0.28 -21.79
C GLY A 87 11.15 -1.62 -22.02
N PRO A 88 12.26 -1.61 -22.77
CA PRO A 88 13.10 -2.80 -22.99
C PRO A 88 13.56 -3.50 -21.71
N ALA A 89 13.73 -2.75 -20.61
CA ALA A 89 14.12 -3.29 -19.30
C ALA A 89 13.07 -4.25 -18.72
N ALA A 90 11.79 -4.05 -19.00
CA ALA A 90 10.69 -4.91 -18.54
C ALA A 90 10.41 -6.07 -19.48
N ALA A 91 11.00 -6.09 -20.67
CA ALA A 91 10.67 -7.08 -21.71
C ALA A 91 10.93 -8.53 -21.26
N HIS A 92 11.90 -8.77 -20.38
CA HIS A 92 12.25 -10.10 -19.88
C HIS A 92 11.21 -10.68 -18.90
N VAL A 93 10.37 -9.82 -18.26
CA VAL A 93 9.29 -10.25 -17.35
C VAL A 93 7.91 -10.32 -18.02
N LEU A 94 7.81 -9.92 -19.28
CA LEU A 94 6.55 -9.94 -20.04
C LEU A 94 6.46 -11.23 -20.87
N PRO A 95 5.35 -11.99 -20.79
CA PRO A 95 5.19 -13.22 -21.56
C PRO A 95 4.91 -12.91 -23.04
N ALA A 96 5.00 -13.94 -23.88
CA ALA A 96 4.60 -13.88 -25.28
C ALA A 96 3.09 -13.57 -25.41
N SER A 97 2.75 -12.73 -26.39
CA SER A 97 1.36 -12.41 -26.72
C SER A 97 0.84 -13.36 -27.82
N PRO A 98 -0.42 -13.80 -27.75
CA PRO A 98 -1.04 -14.56 -28.82
C PRO A 98 -1.06 -13.84 -30.19
N ALA A 99 -1.01 -12.50 -30.17
CA ALA A 99 -0.96 -11.66 -31.38
C ALA A 99 0.45 -11.55 -31.98
N GLY A 100 1.44 -12.23 -31.42
CA GLY A 100 2.85 -12.14 -31.79
C GLY A 100 3.60 -11.12 -30.92
N GLY A 101 4.92 -11.35 -30.75
CA GLY A 101 5.75 -10.53 -29.86
C GLY A 101 5.46 -10.76 -28.37
N ARG A 102 5.61 -9.72 -27.56
CA ARG A 102 5.33 -9.72 -26.12
C ARG A 102 4.16 -8.81 -25.79
N PHE A 103 3.53 -9.04 -24.65
CA PHE A 103 2.58 -8.06 -24.11
C PHE A 103 3.27 -6.70 -23.91
N THR A 104 2.52 -5.62 -24.12
CA THR A 104 3.03 -4.25 -24.05
C THR A 104 3.19 -3.74 -22.62
N SER A 105 2.53 -4.38 -21.64
CA SER A 105 2.61 -4.04 -20.22
C SER A 105 2.28 -5.24 -19.35
N TYR A 106 2.67 -5.19 -18.09
CA TYR A 106 2.35 -6.23 -17.12
C TYR A 106 0.83 -6.37 -16.91
N THR A 107 0.11 -5.25 -16.83
CA THR A 107 -1.36 -5.27 -16.68
C THR A 107 -2.06 -5.81 -17.92
N ALA A 108 -1.51 -5.62 -19.14
CA ALA A 108 -2.04 -6.26 -20.34
C ALA A 108 -1.90 -7.78 -20.28
N ALA A 109 -0.76 -8.29 -19.79
CA ALA A 109 -0.57 -9.72 -19.57
C ALA A 109 -1.54 -10.26 -18.50
N VAL A 110 -1.71 -9.55 -17.37
CA VAL A 110 -2.67 -9.90 -16.32
C VAL A 110 -4.09 -9.95 -16.89
N ALA A 111 -4.51 -8.95 -17.64
CA ALA A 111 -5.86 -8.89 -18.24
C ALA A 111 -6.17 -10.10 -19.14
N ALA A 112 -5.16 -10.60 -19.86
CA ALA A 112 -5.32 -11.69 -20.80
C ALA A 112 -5.15 -13.08 -20.17
N LEU A 113 -4.25 -13.22 -19.20
CA LEU A 113 -3.78 -14.51 -18.71
C LEU A 113 -4.25 -14.89 -17.31
N ASP A 114 -4.51 -13.90 -16.46
CA ASP A 114 -4.80 -14.11 -15.01
C ASP A 114 -5.57 -12.93 -14.41
N ARG A 115 -6.69 -12.59 -15.05
CA ARG A 115 -7.48 -11.40 -14.69
C ARG A 115 -8.20 -11.59 -13.35
N PRO A 116 -7.96 -10.74 -12.34
CA PRO A 116 -8.72 -10.74 -11.10
C PRO A 116 -10.15 -10.21 -11.30
N ALA A 117 -11.04 -10.52 -10.34
CA ALA A 117 -12.44 -10.07 -10.39
C ALA A 117 -12.54 -8.53 -10.43
N LEU A 118 -11.77 -7.85 -9.57
CA LEU A 118 -11.64 -6.39 -9.58
C LEU A 118 -10.35 -6.01 -10.32
N PHE A 119 -10.48 -5.45 -11.52
CA PHE A 119 -9.35 -5.05 -12.35
C PHE A 119 -9.66 -3.77 -13.13
N GLU A 120 -9.51 -2.65 -12.45
CA GLU A 120 -9.87 -1.33 -12.96
C GLU A 120 -8.69 -0.35 -12.90
N ASN A 121 -8.54 0.45 -13.96
CA ASN A 121 -7.53 1.48 -14.05
C ASN A 121 -8.08 2.84 -13.60
N ARG A 122 -8.38 2.96 -12.31
CA ARG A 122 -8.92 4.17 -11.71
C ARG A 122 -7.90 5.31 -11.67
N ILE A 123 -8.37 6.56 -11.66
CA ILE A 123 -7.53 7.73 -11.39
C ILE A 123 -7.13 7.72 -9.92
N CYS A 124 -5.82 7.94 -9.67
CA CYS A 124 -5.25 7.97 -8.33
C CYS A 124 -4.35 9.20 -8.15
N TYR A 125 -3.97 9.47 -6.91
CA TYR A 125 -2.96 10.47 -6.58
C TYR A 125 -1.58 9.83 -6.53
N ARG A 126 -0.65 10.37 -7.35
CA ARG A 126 0.77 10.01 -7.32
C ARG A 126 1.50 10.99 -6.42
N LEU A 127 2.24 10.48 -5.46
CA LEU A 127 3.12 11.26 -4.59
C LEU A 127 4.39 11.66 -5.33
N LEU A 128 4.75 12.93 -5.26
CA LEU A 128 5.95 13.50 -5.89
C LEU A 128 7.03 13.85 -4.88
N SER A 129 6.63 14.27 -3.70
CA SER A 129 7.52 14.58 -2.58
C SER A 129 6.78 14.47 -1.25
N ALA A 130 7.53 14.12 -0.22
CA ALA A 130 7.03 14.02 1.15
C ALA A 130 8.09 14.51 2.12
N THR A 131 7.66 15.23 3.15
CA THR A 131 8.41 15.47 4.38
C THR A 131 7.44 15.43 5.55
N LEU A 132 7.81 14.74 6.62
CA LEU A 132 7.04 14.63 7.86
C LEU A 132 7.87 15.11 9.06
N THR A 133 9.13 15.46 8.84
CA THR A 133 9.99 16.13 9.81
C THR A 133 9.86 17.64 9.63
N GLY A 134 9.61 18.39 10.71
CA GLY A 134 9.25 19.81 10.64
C GLY A 134 7.81 20.01 10.11
N PRO A 135 7.53 21.03 9.28
CA PRO A 135 6.21 21.24 8.68
C PRO A 135 5.86 20.09 7.73
N ALA A 136 4.89 19.27 8.13
CA ALA A 136 4.50 18.08 7.38
C ALA A 136 3.84 18.46 6.05
N ARG A 137 4.39 17.95 4.95
CA ARG A 137 3.90 18.26 3.60
C ARG A 137 4.03 17.06 2.65
N LEU A 138 2.94 16.77 1.95
CA LEU A 138 2.87 15.76 0.89
C LEU A 138 2.42 16.45 -0.41
N THR A 139 3.18 16.30 -1.51
CA THR A 139 2.84 16.90 -2.80
C THR A 139 2.44 15.84 -3.80
N PHE A 140 1.27 16.01 -4.39
CA PHE A 140 0.67 15.03 -5.29
C PHE A 140 0.49 15.58 -6.71
N THR A 141 0.30 14.65 -7.63
CA THR A 141 -0.17 14.87 -8.99
C THR A 141 -1.14 13.76 -9.39
N ARG A 142 -1.70 13.85 -10.59
CA ARG A 142 -2.57 12.81 -11.14
C ARG A 142 -1.76 11.65 -11.70
N SER A 143 -2.24 10.42 -11.49
CA SER A 143 -1.81 9.20 -12.16
C SER A 143 -3.00 8.24 -12.32
N ARG A 144 -2.73 7.05 -12.81
CA ARG A 144 -3.68 5.94 -12.84
C ARG A 144 -3.12 4.76 -12.06
N TYR A 145 -4.01 3.94 -11.54
CA TYR A 145 -3.65 2.77 -10.73
C TYR A 145 -2.69 1.82 -11.45
N PHE A 146 -2.95 1.54 -12.74
CA PHE A 146 -2.10 0.63 -13.52
C PHE A 146 -0.70 1.18 -13.80
N ASP A 147 -0.50 2.50 -13.71
CA ASP A 147 0.85 3.08 -13.87
C ASP A 147 1.80 2.61 -12.75
N ALA A 148 1.29 2.45 -11.52
CA ALA A 148 2.06 1.90 -10.41
C ALA A 148 2.10 0.37 -10.43
N VAL A 149 0.96 -0.27 -10.74
CA VAL A 149 0.83 -1.74 -10.76
C VAL A 149 1.77 -2.37 -11.80
N ASN A 150 1.92 -1.76 -12.97
CA ASN A 150 2.81 -2.26 -14.01
C ASN A 150 4.24 -2.44 -13.48
N LEU A 151 4.81 -1.39 -12.89
CA LEU A 151 6.16 -1.45 -12.36
C LEU A 151 6.26 -2.34 -11.11
N GLY A 152 5.34 -2.16 -10.15
CA GLY A 152 5.36 -2.90 -8.89
C GLY A 152 5.27 -4.41 -9.07
N HIS A 153 4.37 -4.86 -9.95
CA HIS A 153 4.24 -6.30 -10.25
C HIS A 153 5.40 -6.83 -11.11
N ALA A 154 5.93 -6.02 -12.03
CA ALA A 154 7.07 -6.43 -12.84
C ALA A 154 8.34 -6.63 -12.00
N VAL A 155 8.65 -5.72 -11.06
CA VAL A 155 9.82 -5.88 -10.17
C VAL A 155 9.62 -7.02 -9.17
N ALA A 156 8.39 -7.29 -8.73
CA ALA A 156 8.08 -8.43 -7.88
C ALA A 156 8.25 -9.75 -8.63
N HIS A 157 7.78 -9.81 -9.87
CA HIS A 157 7.94 -10.96 -10.76
C HIS A 157 9.42 -11.23 -11.09
N GLU A 158 10.18 -10.18 -11.42
CA GLU A 158 11.62 -10.27 -11.69
C GLU A 158 12.36 -10.91 -10.51
N LEU A 159 12.10 -10.41 -9.29
CA LEU A 159 12.71 -10.97 -8.09
C LEU A 159 12.27 -12.40 -7.83
N ALA A 160 10.98 -12.71 -7.95
CA ALA A 160 10.46 -14.06 -7.72
C ALA A 160 11.06 -15.08 -8.69
N ALA A 161 11.24 -14.70 -9.97
CA ALA A 161 11.88 -15.55 -10.97
C ALA A 161 13.35 -15.81 -10.63
N ALA A 162 14.09 -14.80 -10.24
CA ALA A 162 15.50 -14.92 -9.84
C ALA A 162 15.65 -15.74 -8.54
N TRP A 163 14.77 -15.49 -7.56
CA TRP A 163 14.73 -16.21 -6.28
C TRP A 163 14.41 -17.70 -6.48
N ALA A 164 13.46 -18.02 -7.36
CA ALA A 164 13.16 -19.40 -7.73
C ALA A 164 14.35 -20.08 -8.43
N GLY A 165 15.02 -19.37 -9.36
CA GLY A 165 16.20 -19.85 -10.05
C GLY A 165 17.39 -20.11 -9.13
N SER A 166 17.50 -19.42 -7.99
CA SER A 166 18.51 -19.65 -6.95
C SER A 166 18.11 -20.73 -5.93
N GLY A 167 16.98 -21.40 -6.09
CA GLY A 167 16.46 -22.37 -5.13
C GLY A 167 16.02 -21.74 -3.80
N GLY A 168 15.59 -20.47 -3.81
CA GLY A 168 15.22 -19.72 -2.61
C GLY A 168 16.38 -19.04 -1.89
N GLY A 169 17.57 -19.03 -2.52
CA GLY A 169 18.78 -18.42 -1.98
C GLY A 169 18.87 -16.90 -2.23
N PRO A 170 19.99 -16.28 -1.84
CA PRO A 170 20.23 -14.85 -2.03
C PRO A 170 20.19 -14.44 -3.50
N VAL A 171 19.63 -13.28 -3.76
CA VAL A 171 19.58 -12.65 -5.08
C VAL A 171 20.32 -11.31 -5.02
N SER A 172 20.99 -10.91 -6.12
CA SER A 172 21.67 -9.63 -6.21
C SER A 172 21.03 -8.70 -7.24
N LEU A 173 21.18 -7.37 -7.06
CA LEU A 173 20.69 -6.37 -8.01
C LEU A 173 21.26 -6.55 -9.42
N ALA A 174 22.49 -7.09 -9.55
CA ALA A 174 23.11 -7.35 -10.85
C ALA A 174 22.30 -8.32 -11.73
N GLY A 175 21.54 -9.24 -11.12
CA GLY A 175 20.64 -10.17 -11.79
C GLY A 175 19.22 -9.63 -12.03
N LEU A 176 18.93 -8.39 -11.64
CA LEU A 176 17.61 -7.79 -11.64
C LEU A 176 17.60 -6.45 -12.41
N PRO A 177 17.66 -6.48 -13.76
CA PRO A 177 17.86 -5.26 -14.56
C PRO A 177 16.77 -4.20 -14.35
N LEU A 178 15.51 -4.58 -14.13
CA LEU A 178 14.43 -3.63 -13.88
C LEU A 178 14.59 -2.94 -12.52
N ARG A 179 14.94 -3.70 -11.48
CA ARG A 179 15.25 -3.14 -10.14
C ARG A 179 16.52 -2.30 -10.17
N ALA A 180 17.54 -2.72 -10.91
CA ALA A 180 18.76 -1.95 -11.08
C ALA A 180 18.50 -0.60 -11.78
N GLN A 181 17.63 -0.56 -12.78
CA GLN A 181 17.19 0.67 -13.44
C GLN A 181 16.38 1.57 -12.49
N LEU A 182 15.56 0.98 -11.61
CA LEU A 182 14.82 1.73 -10.60
C LEU A 182 15.77 2.48 -9.66
N GLY A 183 16.84 1.83 -9.20
CA GLY A 183 17.75 2.36 -8.20
C GLY A 183 17.10 2.45 -6.83
N ASP A 184 17.07 3.66 -6.24
CA ASP A 184 16.41 3.89 -4.94
C ASP A 184 14.88 3.79 -5.05
N PRO A 185 14.23 2.81 -4.38
CA PRO A 185 12.78 2.65 -4.40
C PRO A 185 12.02 3.80 -3.72
N CYS A 186 12.68 4.56 -2.84
CA CYS A 186 12.10 5.73 -2.17
C CYS A 186 12.17 7.01 -3.03
N GLU A 187 12.93 7.02 -4.13
CA GLU A 187 12.95 8.17 -5.06
C GLU A 187 11.63 8.26 -5.84
N LEU A 188 10.68 9.02 -5.29
CA LEU A 188 9.29 9.09 -5.76
C LEU A 188 9.14 9.63 -7.20
N ARG A 189 10.12 10.43 -7.66
CA ARG A 189 10.08 11.03 -9.00
C ARG A 189 10.42 10.03 -10.09
N ARG A 190 11.19 9.00 -9.76
CA ARG A 190 11.64 7.99 -10.72
C ARG A 190 10.55 6.99 -11.10
N ARG A 191 9.48 6.89 -10.34
CA ARG A 191 8.39 5.93 -10.54
C ARG A 191 7.01 6.54 -10.33
N CYS A 192 5.96 5.84 -10.76
CA CYS A 192 4.58 6.18 -10.41
C CYS A 192 4.27 5.71 -8.98
N ALA A 193 4.61 6.55 -7.99
CA ALA A 193 4.32 6.28 -6.58
C ALA A 193 2.85 6.62 -6.25
N VAL A 194 1.91 5.79 -6.72
CA VAL A 194 0.53 5.82 -6.23
C VAL A 194 0.54 5.39 -4.77
N THR A 195 -0.14 6.14 -3.90
CA THR A 195 -0.13 5.89 -2.47
C THR A 195 -1.41 5.22 -2.00
N ALA A 196 -1.27 4.37 -0.98
CA ALA A 196 -2.36 3.97 -0.12
C ALA A 196 -2.36 4.82 1.16
N VAL A 197 -3.53 4.98 1.78
CA VAL A 197 -3.66 5.44 3.17
C VAL A 197 -3.96 4.22 4.00
N THR A 198 -2.97 3.80 4.79
CA THR A 198 -3.05 2.62 5.63
C THR A 198 -3.21 3.05 7.08
N THR A 199 -4.30 2.64 7.72
CA THR A 199 -4.72 3.14 9.03
C THR A 199 -4.78 2.03 10.05
N LEU A 200 -4.07 2.19 11.16
CA LEU A 200 -4.29 1.37 12.35
C LEU A 200 -5.41 1.98 13.18
N THR A 201 -6.50 1.26 13.35
CA THR A 201 -7.62 1.66 14.21
C THR A 201 -7.43 1.15 15.62
N LEU A 202 -7.33 2.08 16.57
CA LEU A 202 -7.26 1.81 18.00
C LEU A 202 -8.58 2.22 18.68
N ARG A 203 -9.15 1.31 19.46
CA ARG A 203 -10.28 1.57 20.37
C ARG A 203 -9.72 1.73 21.78
N ARG A 204 -9.81 2.95 22.34
CA ARG A 204 -9.32 3.30 23.67
C ARG A 204 -10.44 3.19 24.70
N ALA A 205 -10.30 2.27 25.64
CA ALA A 205 -11.21 2.11 26.76
C ALA A 205 -10.84 3.07 27.92
N PRO A 206 -11.76 3.34 28.86
CA PRO A 206 -11.44 4.02 30.12
C PRO A 206 -10.28 3.31 30.83
N GLY A 207 -9.40 4.11 31.46
CA GLY A 207 -8.19 3.58 32.13
C GLY A 207 -7.02 3.29 31.18
N GLY A 208 -7.05 3.80 29.94
CA GLY A 208 -5.91 3.78 29.01
C GLY A 208 -5.66 2.46 28.29
N ARG A 209 -6.46 1.41 28.55
CA ARG A 209 -6.40 0.17 27.79
C ARG A 209 -6.88 0.40 26.36
N ALA A 210 -6.18 -0.18 25.40
CA ALA A 210 -6.56 -0.09 23.99
C ALA A 210 -6.63 -1.47 23.34
N SER A 211 -7.36 -1.53 22.25
CA SER A 211 -7.41 -2.68 21.35
C SER A 211 -7.38 -2.21 19.91
N PHE A 212 -7.01 -3.09 18.98
CA PHE A 212 -6.91 -2.79 17.55
C PHE A 212 -7.64 -3.81 16.70
N LEU A 213 -7.88 -3.45 15.45
CA LEU A 213 -8.52 -4.29 14.44
C LEU A 213 -7.50 -4.78 13.43
N LEU A 214 -7.65 -6.05 13.03
CA LEU A 214 -6.93 -6.63 11.90
C LEU A 214 -7.92 -7.31 10.95
N HIS A 215 -7.57 -7.28 9.68
CA HIS A 215 -8.24 -8.00 8.62
C HIS A 215 -7.35 -9.13 8.11
N TRP A 216 -7.89 -10.35 8.02
CA TRP A 216 -7.24 -11.47 7.35
C TRP A 216 -7.68 -11.49 5.89
N ARG A 217 -6.75 -11.25 4.97
CA ARG A 217 -6.99 -11.28 3.53
C ARG A 217 -7.05 -12.73 3.05
N ASP A 218 -8.23 -13.14 2.59
CA ASP A 218 -8.47 -14.52 2.18
C ASP A 218 -7.76 -14.81 0.84
N PRO A 219 -6.76 -15.73 0.81
CA PRO A 219 -6.03 -16.03 -0.42
C PRO A 219 -6.90 -16.61 -1.54
N ALA A 220 -8.08 -17.16 -1.21
CA ALA A 220 -9.03 -17.64 -2.22
C ALA A 220 -9.83 -16.49 -2.88
N ARG A 221 -9.82 -15.28 -2.31
CA ARG A 221 -10.62 -14.14 -2.77
C ARG A 221 -9.80 -13.01 -3.36
N VAL A 222 -8.57 -12.82 -2.89
CA VAL A 222 -7.71 -11.72 -3.31
C VAL A 222 -6.45 -12.21 -3.99
N HIS A 223 -6.09 -11.56 -5.10
CA HIS A 223 -4.87 -11.87 -5.85
C HIS A 223 -3.63 -11.12 -5.35
N HIS A 224 -3.81 -10.13 -4.46
CA HIS A 224 -2.71 -9.37 -3.87
C HIS A 224 -2.71 -9.51 -2.36
N ALA A 225 -1.57 -9.95 -1.82
CA ALA A 225 -1.37 -10.12 -0.38
C ALA A 225 -2.40 -11.04 0.31
N GLY A 226 -2.95 -12.03 -0.40
CA GLY A 226 -3.76 -13.08 0.20
C GLY A 226 -2.94 -13.89 1.21
N GLY A 227 -3.60 -14.36 2.27
CA GLY A 227 -2.93 -15.09 3.35
C GLY A 227 -2.13 -14.21 4.30
N GLN A 228 -2.40 -12.91 4.35
CA GLN A 228 -1.74 -11.97 5.26
C GLN A 228 -2.74 -11.21 6.13
N TYR A 229 -2.28 -10.82 7.31
CA TYR A 229 -2.96 -9.84 8.16
C TYR A 229 -2.68 -8.43 7.66
N GLN A 230 -3.70 -7.57 7.72
CA GLN A 230 -3.59 -6.15 7.44
C GLN A 230 -4.30 -5.35 8.53
N VAL A 231 -3.73 -4.21 8.89
CA VAL A 231 -4.46 -3.19 9.67
C VAL A 231 -5.58 -2.62 8.82
N MET A 232 -6.61 -2.10 9.45
CA MET A 232 -7.77 -1.56 8.73
C MET A 232 -8.22 -0.22 9.30
N PRO A 233 -8.74 0.65 8.40
CA PRO A 233 -8.86 0.46 6.96
C PRO A 233 -7.56 0.74 6.18
N ALA A 234 -7.48 0.24 4.94
CA ALA A 234 -6.36 0.50 4.05
C ALA A 234 -6.82 0.59 2.59
N GLY A 235 -6.76 1.74 1.98
CA GLY A 235 -7.19 1.94 0.61
C GLY A 235 -6.32 2.88 -0.20
N ILE A 236 -6.47 2.81 -1.52
CA ILE A 236 -5.74 3.67 -2.45
C ILE A 236 -6.21 5.12 -2.31
N PHE A 237 -5.26 6.04 -2.20
CA PHE A 237 -5.56 7.47 -2.19
C PHE A 237 -6.01 7.92 -3.58
N GLN A 238 -7.32 8.05 -3.75
CA GLN A 238 -7.96 8.33 -5.03
C GLN A 238 -9.22 9.20 -4.86
N PRO A 239 -9.62 9.96 -5.90
CA PRO A 239 -10.90 10.65 -5.90
C PRO A 239 -12.06 9.67 -6.07
N VAL A 240 -13.26 10.03 -5.61
CA VAL A 240 -14.47 9.23 -5.78
C VAL A 240 -14.78 8.98 -7.26
N THR A 241 -14.53 9.97 -8.11
CA THR A 241 -14.75 9.85 -9.56
C THR A 241 -13.61 10.46 -10.38
N ALA A 242 -13.61 10.20 -11.67
CA ALA A 242 -12.66 10.77 -12.62
C ALA A 242 -12.90 12.27 -12.91
N ALA A 243 -13.99 12.87 -12.43
CA ALA A 243 -14.34 14.26 -12.70
C ALA A 243 -13.26 15.24 -12.22
N PRO A 244 -12.89 16.28 -13.01
CA PRO A 244 -11.85 17.23 -12.62
C PRO A 244 -12.14 17.97 -11.30
N ALA A 245 -13.40 18.23 -10.98
CA ALA A 245 -13.81 18.87 -9.73
C ALA A 245 -13.59 17.92 -8.53
N ALA A 246 -13.97 16.63 -8.66
CA ALA A 246 -13.76 15.63 -7.64
C ALA A 246 -12.26 15.48 -7.30
N ARG A 247 -11.38 15.47 -8.30
CA ARG A 247 -9.93 15.33 -8.11
C ARG A 247 -9.31 16.40 -7.22
N ARG A 248 -9.83 17.63 -7.22
CA ARG A 248 -9.35 18.69 -6.33
C ARG A 248 -10.00 18.64 -4.96
N ARG A 249 -11.30 18.35 -4.92
CA ARG A 249 -12.07 18.27 -3.68
C ARG A 249 -11.67 17.08 -2.82
N ASP A 250 -11.43 15.94 -3.45
CA ASP A 250 -11.10 14.68 -2.78
C ASP A 250 -9.60 14.53 -2.47
N LEU A 251 -8.77 15.55 -2.75
CA LEU A 251 -7.39 15.60 -2.29
C LEU A 251 -7.36 15.87 -0.79
N SER A 252 -7.82 14.92 -0.03
CA SER A 252 -7.97 14.96 1.42
C SER A 252 -7.79 13.55 2.00
N LEU A 253 -6.77 13.39 2.84
CA LEU A 253 -6.55 12.12 3.55
C LEU A 253 -7.76 11.76 4.40
N TRP A 254 -8.37 12.75 5.06
CA TRP A 254 -9.54 12.54 5.91
C TRP A 254 -10.75 12.02 5.14
N GLN A 255 -11.04 12.57 3.97
CA GLN A 255 -12.13 12.09 3.11
C GLN A 255 -11.86 10.67 2.60
N CYS A 256 -10.62 10.37 2.19
CA CYS A 256 -10.22 9.02 1.81
C CYS A 256 -10.42 8.05 2.97
N MET A 257 -9.84 8.35 4.13
CA MET A 257 -9.98 7.50 5.32
C MET A 257 -11.44 7.24 5.69
N THR A 258 -12.30 8.26 5.60
CA THR A 258 -13.74 8.10 5.93
C THR A 258 -14.44 7.14 4.97
N ARG A 259 -14.10 7.17 3.67
CA ARG A 259 -14.63 6.19 2.71
C ARG A 259 -14.17 4.79 3.06
N GLU A 260 -12.89 4.60 3.28
CA GLU A 260 -12.32 3.31 3.63
C GLU A 260 -12.90 2.76 4.97
N PHE A 261 -13.13 3.63 5.97
CA PHE A 261 -13.85 3.23 7.18
C PHE A 261 -15.26 2.71 6.89
N SER A 262 -15.99 3.37 5.97
CA SER A 262 -17.32 2.93 5.57
C SER A 262 -17.29 1.61 4.81
N GLU A 263 -16.38 1.49 3.87
CA GLU A 263 -16.25 0.32 2.99
C GLU A 263 -15.79 -0.92 3.77
N GLU A 264 -14.69 -0.81 4.50
CA GLU A 264 -14.10 -1.96 5.16
C GLU A 264 -14.76 -2.34 6.49
N LEU A 265 -15.21 -1.37 7.30
CA LEU A 265 -15.76 -1.65 8.63
C LEU A 265 -17.28 -1.76 8.64
N LEU A 266 -17.99 -1.10 7.73
CA LEU A 266 -19.45 -1.11 7.68
C LEU A 266 -20.02 -1.81 6.44
N GLY A 267 -19.17 -2.26 5.51
CA GLY A 267 -19.60 -2.88 4.26
C GLY A 267 -20.30 -1.89 3.33
N GLY A 268 -19.97 -0.60 3.44
CA GLY A 268 -20.47 0.44 2.55
C GLY A 268 -20.07 0.17 1.09
N PRO A 269 -20.80 0.72 0.13
CA PRO A 269 -20.48 0.54 -1.28
C PRO A 269 -19.21 1.32 -1.65
N GLU A 270 -18.38 0.77 -2.54
CA GLU A 270 -17.27 1.49 -3.18
C GLU A 270 -17.76 2.59 -4.13
N GLU A 271 -18.98 2.46 -4.65
CA GLU A 271 -19.63 3.46 -5.50
C GLU A 271 -20.58 4.32 -4.67
N TYR A 272 -20.21 5.56 -4.49
CA TYR A 272 -20.99 6.54 -3.74
C TYR A 272 -21.98 7.28 -4.64
N PRO A 273 -23.19 7.61 -4.16
CA PRO A 273 -24.10 8.50 -4.88
C PRO A 273 -23.44 9.88 -5.04
N THR A 274 -23.23 10.29 -6.29
CA THR A 274 -22.57 11.55 -6.60
C THR A 274 -23.54 12.51 -7.32
N ARG A 275 -23.40 13.81 -7.04
CA ARG A 275 -24.08 14.86 -7.80
C ARG A 275 -23.05 15.62 -8.63
N GLY A 276 -23.22 15.60 -9.96
CA GLY A 276 -22.23 16.17 -10.86
C GLY A 276 -20.83 15.52 -10.75
N GLY A 277 -20.78 14.22 -10.43
CA GLY A 277 -19.54 13.47 -10.24
C GLY A 277 -18.81 13.74 -8.91
N MET A 278 -19.44 14.39 -7.94
CA MET A 278 -18.87 14.71 -6.63
C MET A 278 -19.72 14.12 -5.51
N LEU A 279 -19.08 13.52 -4.51
CA LEU A 279 -19.73 13.11 -3.26
C LEU A 279 -19.95 14.34 -2.38
N ASP A 280 -21.17 14.51 -1.88
CA ASP A 280 -21.47 15.56 -0.89
C ASP A 280 -21.20 15.05 0.52
N TYR A 281 -19.97 15.25 0.98
CA TYR A 281 -19.55 14.87 2.33
C TYR A 281 -20.38 15.57 3.42
N GLY A 282 -20.83 16.81 3.16
CA GLY A 282 -21.64 17.58 4.11
C GLY A 282 -23.04 16.97 4.33
N GLN A 283 -23.56 16.21 3.36
CA GLN A 283 -24.83 15.50 3.48
C GLN A 283 -24.67 14.03 3.89
N TRP A 284 -23.45 13.51 3.94
CA TRP A 284 -23.20 12.12 4.32
C TRP A 284 -23.16 11.97 5.85
N PRO A 285 -24.15 11.32 6.49
CA PRO A 285 -24.27 11.24 7.94
C PRO A 285 -23.01 10.67 8.62
N PHE A 286 -22.47 9.58 8.09
CA PHE A 286 -21.28 8.94 8.64
C PHE A 286 -20.04 9.87 8.64
N TYR A 287 -19.81 10.60 7.55
CA TYR A 287 -18.73 11.60 7.49
C TYR A 287 -18.92 12.71 8.52
N ARG A 288 -20.15 13.17 8.70
CA ARG A 288 -20.48 14.22 9.68
C ARG A 288 -20.23 13.75 11.11
N GLU A 289 -20.64 12.52 11.44
CA GLU A 289 -20.45 11.94 12.77
C GLU A 289 -18.96 11.71 13.08
N LEU A 290 -18.18 11.17 12.13
CA LEU A 290 -16.74 11.00 12.27
C LEU A 290 -16.03 12.36 12.43
N THR A 291 -16.42 13.36 11.63
CA THR A 291 -15.83 14.70 11.69
C THR A 291 -16.17 15.38 13.03
N ALA A 292 -17.40 15.25 13.51
CA ALA A 292 -17.81 15.76 14.82
C ALA A 292 -17.03 15.08 15.97
N ALA A 293 -16.84 13.76 15.90
CA ALA A 293 -16.03 13.04 16.87
C ALA A 293 -14.57 13.52 16.88
N ARG A 294 -14.00 13.82 15.70
CA ARG A 294 -12.65 14.37 15.58
C ARG A 294 -12.57 15.78 16.15
N GLN A 295 -13.53 16.64 15.85
CA GLN A 295 -13.61 18.02 16.41
C GLN A 295 -13.76 18.01 17.93
N ALA A 296 -14.49 17.04 18.49
CA ALA A 296 -14.67 16.85 19.92
C ALA A 296 -13.45 16.18 20.62
N GLY A 297 -12.41 15.77 19.86
CA GLY A 297 -11.24 15.09 20.40
C GLY A 297 -11.47 13.65 20.85
N THR A 298 -12.68 13.09 20.65
CA THR A 298 -13.03 11.69 20.94
C THR A 298 -12.62 10.72 19.85
N LEU A 299 -12.19 11.24 18.70
CA LEU A 299 -11.44 10.59 17.65
C LEU A 299 -10.20 11.44 17.36
N ARG A 300 -9.03 10.87 17.50
CA ARG A 300 -7.76 11.49 17.13
C ARG A 300 -7.15 10.73 15.97
N VAL A 301 -6.65 11.46 14.97
CA VAL A 301 -6.04 10.86 13.78
C VAL A 301 -4.68 11.48 13.56
N SER A 302 -3.65 10.65 13.50
CA SER A 302 -2.27 11.10 13.31
C SER A 302 -1.61 10.39 12.14
N CYS A 303 -0.78 11.11 11.40
CA CYS A 303 0.21 10.54 10.48
C CYS A 303 1.47 10.19 11.29
N VAL A 304 1.96 8.97 11.16
CA VAL A 304 3.11 8.47 11.92
C VAL A 304 4.29 8.09 11.02
N GLY A 305 4.15 8.23 9.71
CA GLY A 305 5.23 7.97 8.76
C GLY A 305 4.75 7.75 7.34
N LEU A 306 5.70 7.49 6.48
CA LEU A 306 5.53 7.03 5.09
C LEU A 306 6.53 5.91 4.83
N GLY A 307 6.13 4.91 4.04
CA GLY A 307 7.03 3.82 3.70
C GLY A 307 6.75 3.20 2.34
N VAL A 308 7.71 2.41 1.86
CA VAL A 308 7.67 1.70 0.57
C VAL A 308 7.90 0.21 0.81
N ASP A 309 6.96 -0.61 0.36
CA ASP A 309 7.12 -2.07 0.34
C ASP A 309 8.26 -2.44 -0.64
N PRO A 310 9.32 -3.12 -0.20
CA PRO A 310 10.48 -3.39 -1.05
C PRO A 310 10.17 -4.37 -2.18
N LEU A 311 9.14 -5.22 -2.02
CA LEU A 311 8.78 -6.22 -3.02
C LEU A 311 8.02 -5.58 -4.19
N THR A 312 6.97 -4.82 -3.90
CA THR A 312 6.00 -4.32 -4.87
C THR A 312 6.05 -2.82 -5.11
N LEU A 313 6.91 -2.10 -4.37
CA LEU A 313 7.00 -0.63 -4.39
C LEU A 313 5.71 0.09 -3.97
N ALA A 314 4.75 -0.63 -3.38
CA ALA A 314 3.58 -0.01 -2.78
C ALA A 314 4.03 1.06 -1.77
N THR A 315 3.40 2.22 -1.84
CA THR A 315 3.78 3.37 -1.03
C THR A 315 2.62 3.69 -0.09
N ASP A 316 2.87 3.61 1.21
CA ASP A 316 1.85 3.73 2.24
C ASP A 316 2.05 4.98 3.08
N ILE A 317 1.03 5.84 3.16
CA ILE A 317 0.91 6.88 4.17
C ILE A 317 0.38 6.19 5.44
N LEU A 318 1.22 6.16 6.47
CA LEU A 318 0.97 5.42 7.70
C LEU A 318 0.21 6.30 8.69
N THR A 319 -1.01 5.92 9.02
CA THR A 319 -1.88 6.69 9.93
C THR A 319 -2.40 5.85 11.09
N VAL A 320 -2.68 6.50 12.21
CA VAL A 320 -3.30 5.88 13.39
C VAL A 320 -4.55 6.67 13.73
N ALA A 321 -5.68 5.98 13.86
CA ALA A 321 -6.95 6.54 14.33
C ALA A 321 -7.28 5.98 15.71
N VAL A 322 -7.33 6.84 16.72
CA VAL A 322 -7.64 6.48 18.11
C VAL A 322 -9.04 6.96 18.45
N PHE A 323 -9.95 6.03 18.62
CA PHE A 323 -11.33 6.27 19.02
C PHE A 323 -11.50 6.03 20.52
N ASP A 324 -12.22 6.92 21.21
CA ASP A 324 -12.78 6.60 22.51
C ASP A 324 -13.81 5.45 22.36
N ALA A 325 -13.78 4.49 23.26
CA ALA A 325 -14.58 3.26 23.16
C ALA A 325 -16.05 3.50 22.90
N ALA A 326 -16.67 4.45 23.62
CA ALA A 326 -18.08 4.78 23.44
C ALA A 326 -18.42 5.29 22.03
N VAL A 327 -17.49 6.06 21.43
CA VAL A 327 -17.63 6.58 20.07
C VAL A 327 -17.44 5.49 19.06
N PHE A 328 -16.42 4.66 19.23
CA PHE A 328 -16.16 3.50 18.36
C PHE A 328 -17.37 2.55 18.33
N ASP A 329 -17.85 2.16 19.53
CA ASP A 329 -18.96 1.19 19.67
C ASP A 329 -20.27 1.71 19.08
N ARG A 330 -20.47 3.04 19.10
CA ARG A 330 -21.62 3.68 18.48
C ARG A 330 -21.50 3.73 16.96
N LEU A 331 -20.36 4.20 16.44
CA LEU A 331 -20.14 4.41 15.00
C LEU A 331 -20.06 3.09 14.24
N PHE A 332 -19.45 2.08 14.84
CA PHE A 332 -19.23 0.76 14.22
C PHE A 332 -20.10 -0.34 14.85
N ARG A 333 -21.31 0.01 15.34
CA ARG A 333 -22.27 -0.96 15.86
C ARG A 333 -22.61 -2.06 14.85
N GLY A 334 -22.57 -1.74 13.56
CA GLY A 334 -22.78 -2.66 12.44
C GLY A 334 -21.49 -3.19 11.85
N LEU A 335 -20.39 -3.31 12.63
CA LEU A 335 -19.11 -3.81 12.15
C LEU A 335 -19.28 -5.11 11.38
N VAL A 336 -18.88 -5.09 10.10
CA VAL A 336 -18.93 -6.30 9.27
C VAL A 336 -17.71 -7.18 9.59
N THR A 337 -18.00 -8.45 9.91
CA THR A 337 -16.95 -9.43 10.22
C THR A 337 -16.37 -10.09 8.97
N ARG A 338 -17.01 -9.90 7.80
CA ARG A 338 -16.56 -10.42 6.50
C ARG A 338 -16.91 -9.44 5.39
N ASN A 339 -16.00 -9.25 4.46
CA ASN A 339 -16.19 -8.48 3.23
C ASN A 339 -15.74 -9.28 1.98
N ALA A 340 -15.69 -8.64 0.81
CA ALA A 340 -15.28 -9.27 -0.44
C ALA A 340 -13.83 -9.78 -0.40
N GLU A 341 -12.96 -9.18 0.41
CA GLU A 341 -11.54 -9.48 0.47
C GLU A 341 -11.13 -10.46 1.57
N GLY A 342 -11.94 -10.63 2.63
CA GLY A 342 -11.58 -11.49 3.74
C GLY A 342 -12.47 -11.33 4.97
N ARG A 343 -11.85 -11.41 6.16
CA ARG A 343 -12.55 -11.36 7.45
C ARG A 343 -11.81 -10.54 8.49
N VAL A 344 -12.55 -9.87 9.35
CA VAL A 344 -12.02 -9.26 10.57
C VAL A 344 -11.53 -10.36 11.51
N VAL A 345 -10.34 -10.20 12.06
CA VAL A 345 -9.76 -11.17 13.00
C VAL A 345 -10.47 -11.04 14.34
N THR A 346 -10.90 -12.18 14.89
CA THR A 346 -11.51 -12.23 16.21
C THR A 346 -10.60 -12.96 17.20
N GLU A 347 -10.47 -12.42 18.40
CA GLU A 347 -9.78 -13.07 19.51
C GLU A 347 -10.75 -13.20 20.67
N ASN A 348 -10.89 -14.41 21.22
CA ASN A 348 -11.88 -14.73 22.28
C ASN A 348 -13.31 -14.27 21.96
N GLY A 349 -13.72 -14.37 20.69
CA GLY A 349 -15.05 -13.95 20.22
C GLY A 349 -15.22 -12.43 20.04
N SER A 350 -14.18 -11.64 20.29
CA SER A 350 -14.15 -10.20 20.04
C SER A 350 -13.37 -9.87 18.77
N ALA A 351 -13.86 -8.92 17.97
CA ALA A 351 -13.12 -8.39 16.82
C ALA A 351 -11.93 -7.49 17.25
N ALA A 352 -11.79 -7.17 18.53
CA ALA A 352 -10.81 -6.26 19.06
C ALA A 352 -9.67 -7.05 19.75
N ILE A 353 -8.47 -6.98 19.18
CA ILE A 353 -7.25 -7.58 19.72
C ILE A 353 -6.66 -6.62 20.76
N PRO A 354 -6.32 -7.06 21.99
CA PRO A 354 -5.68 -6.19 23.00
C PRO A 354 -4.38 -5.59 22.46
N PHE A 355 -4.23 -4.26 22.59
CA PHE A 355 -3.01 -3.56 22.18
C PHE A 355 -1.93 -3.68 23.26
N THR A 356 -1.19 -4.78 23.21
CA THR A 356 -0.13 -5.14 24.16
C THR A 356 1.19 -5.38 23.44
N ALA A 357 2.30 -5.35 24.18
CA ALA A 357 3.62 -5.66 23.61
C ALA A 357 3.65 -7.06 22.96
N GLU A 358 2.97 -8.02 23.58
CA GLU A 358 2.88 -9.39 23.08
C GLU A 358 2.12 -9.47 21.75
N ALA A 359 0.93 -8.82 21.65
CA ALA A 359 0.16 -8.80 20.42
C ALA A 359 0.91 -8.08 19.30
N VAL A 360 1.55 -6.94 19.59
CA VAL A 360 2.39 -6.21 18.63
C VAL A 360 3.56 -7.10 18.17
N HIS A 361 4.25 -7.78 19.08
CA HIS A 361 5.34 -8.68 18.72
C HIS A 361 4.85 -9.87 17.87
N ARG A 362 3.67 -10.42 18.18
CA ARG A 362 3.05 -11.50 17.41
C ARG A 362 2.84 -11.10 15.95
N PHE A 363 2.17 -9.96 15.68
CA PHE A 363 1.79 -9.54 14.33
C PHE A 363 2.87 -8.72 13.61
N ALA A 364 3.74 -8.03 14.32
CA ALA A 364 4.78 -7.20 13.71
C ALA A 364 6.21 -7.76 13.89
N GLY A 365 6.36 -8.89 14.58
CA GLY A 365 7.64 -9.55 14.81
C GLY A 365 7.96 -10.71 13.86
N GLY A 366 7.15 -10.90 12.79
CA GLY A 366 7.39 -11.95 11.79
C GLY A 366 6.83 -13.33 12.17
N ARG A 367 6.14 -13.48 13.32
CA ARG A 367 5.49 -14.75 13.70
C ARG A 367 4.23 -15.01 12.90
N GLU A 368 3.49 -13.94 12.58
CA GLU A 368 2.29 -13.99 11.76
C GLU A 368 2.56 -13.26 10.42
N PRO A 369 2.01 -13.73 9.31
CA PRO A 369 2.22 -13.12 8.00
C PRO A 369 1.45 -11.80 7.90
N THR A 370 2.05 -10.72 8.36
CA THR A 370 1.45 -9.38 8.33
C THR A 370 2.07 -8.56 7.20
N GLN A 371 1.25 -7.78 6.50
CA GLN A 371 1.73 -6.86 5.47
C GLN A 371 2.71 -5.85 6.08
N THR A 372 3.74 -5.48 5.32
CA THR A 372 4.84 -4.60 5.76
C THR A 372 4.36 -3.29 6.37
N ALA A 373 3.41 -2.62 5.73
CA ALA A 373 2.82 -1.37 6.24
C ALA A 373 2.07 -1.59 7.56
N GLY A 374 1.32 -2.70 7.68
CA GLY A 374 0.60 -3.06 8.90
C GLY A 374 1.55 -3.38 10.06
N ALA A 375 2.61 -4.13 9.80
CA ALA A 375 3.65 -4.44 10.79
C ALA A 375 4.37 -3.16 11.27
N ALA A 376 4.70 -2.26 10.34
CA ALA A 376 5.31 -0.97 10.65
C ALA A 376 4.39 -0.10 11.51
N LEU A 377 3.10 -0.02 11.18
CA LEU A 377 2.11 0.74 11.95
C LEU A 377 1.94 0.20 13.37
N LEU A 378 1.88 -1.11 13.55
CA LEU A 378 1.80 -1.69 14.90
C LEU A 378 3.02 -1.34 15.75
N ARG A 379 4.24 -1.40 15.18
CA ARG A 379 5.45 -1.01 15.91
C ARG A 379 5.52 0.49 16.19
N LEU A 380 5.22 1.35 15.20
CA LEU A 380 5.19 2.81 15.39
C LEU A 380 4.16 3.21 16.45
N ALA A 381 2.95 2.66 16.37
CA ALA A 381 1.90 2.95 17.34
C ALA A 381 2.30 2.50 18.76
N TRP A 382 3.00 1.37 18.88
CA TRP A 382 3.52 0.91 20.17
C TRP A 382 4.63 1.81 20.70
N GLN A 383 5.57 2.23 19.86
CA GLN A 383 6.63 3.18 20.21
C GLN A 383 6.04 4.51 20.71
N HIS A 384 5.02 5.00 20.03
CA HIS A 384 4.35 6.27 20.33
C HIS A 384 3.06 6.13 21.15
N ARG A 385 2.84 5.00 21.84
CA ARG A 385 1.59 4.74 22.59
C ARG A 385 1.27 5.79 23.65
N GLY A 386 2.29 6.38 24.28
CA GLY A 386 2.12 7.47 25.25
C GLY A 386 1.35 8.65 24.63
N PRO A 387 1.91 9.36 23.64
CA PRO A 387 1.22 10.48 23.01
C PRO A 387 -0.05 10.08 22.23
N LEU A 388 -0.16 8.85 21.74
CA LEU A 388 -1.36 8.38 21.03
C LEU A 388 -2.52 8.09 21.96
N LEU A 389 -2.29 7.47 23.11
CA LEU A 389 -3.33 7.02 24.03
C LEU A 389 -3.54 7.96 25.24
N GLY A 390 -2.60 8.87 25.47
CA GLY A 390 -2.47 9.79 26.59
C GLY A 390 -3.57 10.75 26.88
#